data_0ad08331f1a3d23824e3562933f98341
#
_entry.id   0ad08331f1a3d23824e3562933f98341
#
_cell.length_a   1.000
_cell.length_b   1.000
_cell.length_c   1.000
_cell.angle_alpha   90.00
_cell.angle_beta   90.00
_cell.angle_gamma   90.00
#
_symmetry.space_group_name_H-M   'P 1'
#
loop_
_entity.id
_entity.type
_entity.pdbx_description
1 polymer ?
#
loop_
_entity_poly.entity_id
_entity_poly.type
_entity_poly.pdbx_seq_one_letter_code
_entity_poly.pdbx_strand_id
1 'polypeptide(L)'
;ADYTISIGYEAGYSLTSGTGNTLMGYRAARSATDSVGGAVAIGYDAMYSNTDSTGNIAIGYFALRQASGGSSRDYNVAIGYDAMRYGNPHISVGVGVYTGQFLKDGAVGAVHIGYEAGRYASGSYNISMGYNALKGTSSAPYSTGEDNIAIGRAALRAFTDGSDNIAIGYRSAYSLTTSNMVIAIGHSAAYSFTGDRGYGVYIGRNVGYSETGVYNDTMLGNDAGYYQNMGGAGQTYSYNTNLGYRAGYRNISGRSNTYVGNEAGFSRTGASNVAVGA
;
A
#
# COMPACT_ATOMS: atom_id res chain seq x y z
N ALA A 1 -2.95 -38.06 8.98
CA ALA A 1 -2.90 -36.68 9.50
C ALA A 1 -3.45 -36.66 10.92
N ASP A 2 -2.59 -36.44 11.91
CA ASP A 2 -3.00 -36.46 13.31
C ASP A 2 -3.57 -35.08 13.73
N TYR A 3 -4.58 -35.13 14.63
CA TYR A 3 -5.22 -33.90 15.16
C TYR A 3 -5.81 -32.98 14.10
N THR A 4 -6.26 -33.51 12.97
CA THR A 4 -6.87 -32.71 11.87
C THR A 4 -8.39 -32.86 11.91
N ILE A 5 -9.09 -31.73 11.78
CA ILE A 5 -10.53 -31.64 11.59
C ILE A 5 -10.82 -31.32 10.12
N SER A 6 -11.52 -32.19 9.40
CA SER A 6 -11.95 -31.97 8.01
C SER A 6 -13.45 -32.15 7.89
N ILE A 7 -14.18 -31.08 7.55
CA ILE A 7 -15.63 -31.05 7.41
C ILE A 7 -16.03 -30.46 6.06
N GLY A 8 -16.62 -31.22 5.19
CA GLY A 8 -17.10 -30.77 3.88
C GLY A 8 -16.66 -31.64 2.72
N TYR A 9 -17.27 -31.41 1.54
CA TYR A 9 -16.94 -32.17 0.34
C TYR A 9 -15.47 -31.93 -0.06
N GLU A 10 -14.67 -33.00 -0.16
CA GLU A 10 -13.24 -32.97 -0.49
C GLU A 10 -12.37 -32.05 0.40
N ALA A 11 -12.81 -31.73 1.62
CA ALA A 11 -11.96 -30.96 2.55
C ALA A 11 -10.74 -31.82 2.96
N GLY A 12 -9.51 -31.29 2.67
CA GLY A 12 -8.25 -31.97 2.93
C GLY A 12 -8.06 -33.26 2.12
N TYR A 13 -8.66 -33.39 0.93
CA TYR A 13 -8.70 -34.61 0.13
C TYR A 13 -7.32 -35.26 -0.10
N SER A 14 -6.31 -34.46 -0.40
CA SER A 14 -4.95 -34.95 -0.69
C SER A 14 -4.04 -34.98 0.53
N LEU A 15 -4.55 -34.64 1.73
CA LEU A 15 -3.73 -34.56 2.95
C LEU A 15 -3.38 -35.95 3.49
N THR A 16 -2.10 -36.28 3.50
CA THR A 16 -1.61 -37.61 3.94
C THR A 16 -0.95 -37.58 5.33
N SER A 17 -0.13 -36.55 5.66
CA SER A 17 0.65 -36.54 6.89
C SER A 17 0.66 -35.20 7.68
N GLY A 18 0.02 -34.15 7.22
CA GLY A 18 -0.06 -32.86 7.95
C GLY A 18 -0.80 -32.96 9.29
N THR A 19 -0.38 -32.22 10.30
CA THR A 19 -0.95 -32.29 11.66
C THR A 19 -1.55 -30.98 12.13
N GLY A 20 -2.57 -31.07 13.01
CA GLY A 20 -3.16 -29.91 13.68
C GLY A 20 -3.96 -28.96 12.76
N ASN A 21 -4.55 -29.45 11.67
CA ASN A 21 -5.29 -28.63 10.72
C ASN A 21 -6.79 -28.54 11.05
N THR A 22 -7.39 -27.39 10.75
CA THR A 22 -8.85 -27.18 10.78
C THR A 22 -9.34 -26.81 9.38
N LEU A 23 -10.01 -27.72 8.70
CA LEU A 23 -10.43 -27.62 7.31
C LEU A 23 -11.95 -27.74 7.21
N MET A 24 -12.65 -26.64 6.89
CA MET A 24 -14.11 -26.62 6.86
C MET A 24 -14.65 -25.94 5.59
N GLY A 25 -15.39 -26.68 4.77
CA GLY A 25 -16.02 -26.12 3.57
C GLY A 25 -15.83 -27.00 2.33
N TYR A 26 -16.47 -26.61 1.24
CA TYR A 26 -16.33 -27.29 -0.04
C TYR A 26 -14.90 -27.12 -0.55
N ARG A 27 -14.17 -28.21 -0.71
CA ARG A 27 -12.79 -28.32 -1.16
C ARG A 27 -11.79 -27.44 -0.38
N ALA A 28 -12.04 -27.16 0.89
CA ALA A 28 -11.07 -26.46 1.74
C ALA A 28 -9.75 -27.26 1.81
N ALA A 29 -8.62 -26.63 1.48
CA ALA A 29 -7.29 -27.25 1.41
C ALA A 29 -7.27 -28.57 0.61
N ARG A 30 -8.01 -28.66 -0.50
CA ARG A 30 -8.20 -29.91 -1.26
C ARG A 30 -6.89 -30.52 -1.73
N SER A 31 -5.96 -29.73 -2.23
CA SER A 31 -4.67 -30.18 -2.76
C SER A 31 -3.53 -30.08 -1.73
N ALA A 32 -3.86 -29.88 -0.46
CA ALA A 32 -2.88 -29.91 0.63
C ALA A 32 -2.18 -31.27 0.68
N THR A 33 -0.87 -31.27 0.84
CA THR A 33 -0.04 -32.48 0.90
C THR A 33 0.66 -32.60 2.25
N ASP A 34 1.70 -33.41 2.32
CA ASP A 34 2.33 -33.89 3.56
C ASP A 34 2.93 -32.80 4.46
N SER A 35 3.27 -31.66 3.91
CA SER A 35 3.96 -30.59 4.67
C SER A 35 3.00 -29.55 5.27
N VAL A 36 1.69 -29.69 5.11
CA VAL A 36 0.72 -28.74 5.67
C VAL A 36 0.45 -29.04 7.13
N GLY A 37 0.84 -28.13 8.03
CA GLY A 37 0.65 -28.26 9.47
C GLY A 37 0.15 -26.98 10.12
N GLY A 38 -0.76 -27.09 11.12
CA GLY A 38 -1.31 -25.96 11.85
C GLY A 38 -2.16 -25.00 10.99
N ALA A 39 -2.69 -25.45 9.87
CA ALA A 39 -3.48 -24.63 8.95
C ALA A 39 -4.93 -24.51 9.39
N VAL A 40 -5.51 -23.32 9.16
CA VAL A 40 -6.96 -23.08 9.29
C VAL A 40 -7.51 -22.68 7.93
N ALA A 41 -8.30 -23.54 7.28
CA ALA A 41 -8.95 -23.26 6.01
C ALA A 41 -10.47 -23.37 6.16
N ILE A 42 -11.19 -22.27 6.15
CA ILE A 42 -12.64 -22.21 6.33
C ILE A 42 -13.29 -21.47 5.17
N GLY A 43 -14.05 -22.17 4.35
CA GLY A 43 -14.79 -21.57 3.24
C GLY A 43 -14.69 -22.38 1.94
N TYR A 44 -15.41 -21.93 0.92
CA TYR A 44 -15.38 -22.55 -0.41
C TYR A 44 -14.01 -22.31 -1.06
N ASP A 45 -13.30 -23.38 -1.44
CA ASP A 45 -11.95 -23.36 -2.02
C ASP A 45 -10.91 -22.54 -1.20
N ALA A 46 -11.11 -22.32 0.09
CA ALA A 46 -10.09 -21.72 0.95
C ALA A 46 -8.84 -22.61 0.93
N MET A 47 -7.65 -22.02 0.66
CA MET A 47 -6.38 -22.74 0.54
C MET A 47 -6.38 -23.89 -0.47
N TYR A 48 -7.22 -23.86 -1.51
CA TYR A 48 -7.44 -24.99 -2.42
C TYR A 48 -6.16 -25.63 -2.97
N SER A 49 -5.20 -24.83 -3.45
CA SER A 49 -3.93 -25.30 -4.06
C SER A 49 -2.73 -25.14 -3.14
N ASN A 50 -2.93 -25.05 -1.84
CA ASN A 50 -1.85 -24.90 -0.87
C ASN A 50 -1.20 -26.28 -0.61
N THR A 51 -0.08 -26.55 -1.26
CA THR A 51 0.51 -27.89 -1.27
C THR A 51 1.62 -28.09 -0.23
N ASP A 52 2.27 -27.01 0.23
CA ASP A 52 3.49 -27.13 1.04
C ASP A 52 3.68 -25.89 1.92
N SER A 53 2.91 -25.77 3.00
CA SER A 53 2.99 -24.59 3.87
C SER A 53 2.45 -24.83 5.27
N THR A 54 3.00 -24.11 6.24
CA THR A 54 2.71 -24.24 7.66
C THR A 54 2.08 -22.97 8.22
N GLY A 55 1.14 -23.13 9.17
CA GLY A 55 0.60 -22.04 9.97
C GLY A 55 -0.21 -20.98 9.23
N ASN A 56 -0.74 -21.30 8.05
CA ASN A 56 -1.60 -20.38 7.30
C ASN A 56 -3.03 -20.37 7.83
N ILE A 57 -3.64 -19.19 7.87
CA ILE A 57 -5.05 -19.00 8.19
C ILE A 57 -5.75 -18.43 6.95
N ALA A 58 -6.71 -19.14 6.39
CA ALA A 58 -7.53 -18.72 5.26
C ALA A 58 -9.02 -18.88 5.61
N ILE A 59 -9.71 -17.76 5.79
CA ILE A 59 -11.14 -17.75 6.13
C ILE A 59 -11.91 -16.93 5.10
N GLY A 60 -12.74 -17.57 4.31
CA GLY A 60 -13.56 -16.92 3.28
C GLY A 60 -13.57 -17.66 1.96
N TYR A 61 -14.45 -17.23 1.06
CA TYR A 61 -14.56 -17.73 -0.30
C TYR A 61 -13.28 -17.40 -1.08
N PHE A 62 -12.56 -18.42 -1.58
CA PHE A 62 -11.29 -18.32 -2.29
C PHE A 62 -10.13 -17.64 -1.51
N ALA A 63 -10.21 -17.52 -0.20
CA ALA A 63 -9.10 -16.99 0.60
C ALA A 63 -7.85 -17.87 0.41
N LEU A 64 -6.69 -17.26 0.09
CA LEU A 64 -5.40 -17.92 -0.15
C LEU A 64 -5.50 -19.12 -1.13
N ARG A 65 -6.34 -19.01 -2.16
CA ARG A 65 -6.73 -20.17 -2.98
C ARG A 65 -5.60 -20.72 -3.85
N GLN A 66 -4.75 -19.87 -4.41
CA GLN A 66 -3.66 -20.25 -5.32
C GLN A 66 -2.29 -20.12 -4.65
N ALA A 67 -2.11 -20.78 -3.54
CA ALA A 67 -0.80 -20.93 -2.94
C ALA A 67 -0.09 -22.15 -3.56
N SER A 68 0.35 -22.07 -4.82
CA SER A 68 0.96 -23.20 -5.53
C SER A 68 2.46 -23.05 -5.76
N GLY A 69 3.21 -24.05 -5.35
CA GLY A 69 4.58 -24.38 -5.79
C GLY A 69 5.73 -23.56 -5.15
N GLY A 70 6.54 -24.18 -4.35
CA GLY A 70 7.81 -23.68 -3.77
C GLY A 70 7.81 -23.60 -2.25
N SER A 71 8.92 -23.90 -1.64
CA SER A 71 9.11 -23.95 -0.20
C SER A 71 8.98 -22.58 0.47
N SER A 72 8.39 -22.55 1.66
CA SER A 72 8.33 -21.44 2.62
C SER A 72 7.29 -20.35 2.30
N ARG A 73 6.00 -20.72 2.39
CA ARG A 73 4.86 -19.78 2.25
C ARG A 73 3.98 -19.82 3.48
N ASP A 74 4.64 -19.67 4.58
CA ASP A 74 4.11 -19.95 5.89
C ASP A 74 3.58 -18.70 6.57
N TYR A 75 2.75 -18.94 7.57
CA TYR A 75 2.30 -17.92 8.52
C TYR A 75 1.54 -16.75 7.90
N ASN A 76 0.77 -17.01 6.85
CA ASN A 76 -0.10 -15.99 6.25
C ASN A 76 -1.48 -15.99 6.90
N VAL A 77 -2.08 -14.81 7.03
CA VAL A 77 -3.46 -14.64 7.47
C VAL A 77 -4.27 -14.00 6.35
N ALA A 78 -5.18 -14.74 5.73
CA ALA A 78 -6.08 -14.27 4.68
C ALA A 78 -7.54 -14.42 5.13
N ILE A 79 -8.21 -13.33 5.45
CA ILE A 79 -9.60 -13.33 5.92
C ILE A 79 -10.46 -12.45 5.01
N GLY A 80 -11.40 -13.06 4.30
CA GLY A 80 -12.34 -12.35 3.43
C GLY A 80 -12.51 -13.00 2.06
N TYR A 81 -13.45 -12.49 1.27
CA TYR A 81 -13.69 -12.93 -0.10
C TYR A 81 -12.49 -12.58 -0.99
N ASP A 82 -11.90 -13.57 -1.67
CA ASP A 82 -10.73 -13.41 -2.54
C ASP A 82 -9.49 -12.77 -1.85
N ALA A 83 -9.40 -12.82 -0.53
CA ALA A 83 -8.23 -12.32 0.18
C ALA A 83 -6.99 -13.13 -0.22
N MET A 84 -5.93 -12.46 -0.69
CA MET A 84 -4.66 -13.06 -1.14
C MET A 84 -4.81 -14.20 -2.14
N ARG A 85 -5.81 -14.15 -3.01
CA ARG A 85 -6.21 -15.30 -3.86
C ARG A 85 -5.16 -15.79 -4.84
N TYR A 86 -4.43 -14.89 -5.51
CA TYR A 86 -3.54 -15.20 -6.65
C TYR A 86 -2.06 -15.07 -6.32
N GLY A 87 -1.72 -14.96 -5.06
CA GLY A 87 -0.35 -14.79 -4.62
C GLY A 87 0.10 -15.89 -3.67
N ASN A 88 1.38 -15.93 -3.48
CA ASN A 88 2.07 -16.83 -2.58
C ASN A 88 2.96 -16.04 -1.63
N PRO A 89 2.38 -15.18 -0.79
CA PRO A 89 3.14 -14.38 0.14
C PRO A 89 3.72 -15.23 1.29
N HIS A 90 4.64 -14.63 2.03
CA HIS A 90 5.22 -15.20 3.25
C HIS A 90 5.05 -14.20 4.40
N ILE A 91 4.62 -14.66 5.58
CA ILE A 91 4.41 -13.85 6.79
C ILE A 91 3.57 -12.60 6.51
N SER A 92 2.50 -12.73 5.74
CA SER A 92 1.67 -11.60 5.33
C SER A 92 0.25 -11.68 5.89
N VAL A 93 -0.37 -10.52 6.10
CA VAL A 93 -1.72 -10.40 6.64
C VAL A 93 -2.64 -9.68 5.65
N GLY A 94 -3.73 -10.31 5.26
CA GLY A 94 -4.78 -9.74 4.42
C GLY A 94 -6.16 -9.92 5.05
N VAL A 95 -6.80 -8.82 5.47
CA VAL A 95 -8.14 -8.84 6.07
C VAL A 95 -9.08 -7.92 5.31
N GLY A 96 -10.06 -8.49 4.62
CA GLY A 96 -11.04 -7.75 3.82
C GLY A 96 -11.31 -8.40 2.46
N VAL A 97 -12.24 -7.82 1.70
CA VAL A 97 -12.60 -8.31 0.37
C VAL A 97 -11.56 -7.84 -0.66
N TYR A 98 -11.04 -8.74 -1.49
CA TYR A 98 -10.00 -8.51 -2.51
C TYR A 98 -8.68 -7.91 -1.95
N THR A 99 -8.43 -8.04 -0.67
CA THR A 99 -7.22 -7.51 -0.03
C THR A 99 -5.99 -8.32 -0.46
N GLY A 100 -4.91 -7.64 -0.86
CA GLY A 100 -3.69 -8.30 -1.31
C GLY A 100 -3.91 -9.35 -2.41
N GLN A 101 -4.97 -9.21 -3.24
CA GLN A 101 -5.43 -10.28 -4.13
C GLN A 101 -4.35 -10.79 -5.10
N PHE A 102 -3.43 -9.93 -5.51
CA PHE A 102 -2.36 -10.23 -6.47
C PHE A 102 -0.97 -10.03 -5.86
N LEU A 103 -0.79 -10.34 -4.57
CA LEU A 103 0.54 -10.38 -3.98
C LEU A 103 1.47 -11.29 -4.78
N LYS A 104 2.66 -10.81 -5.09
CA LYS A 104 3.65 -11.57 -5.86
C LYS A 104 4.10 -12.84 -5.09
N ASP A 105 4.49 -13.84 -5.84
CA ASP A 105 5.17 -15.01 -5.28
C ASP A 105 6.44 -14.57 -4.55
N GLY A 106 6.54 -14.92 -3.27
CA GLY A 106 7.65 -14.53 -2.41
C GLY A 106 7.59 -13.11 -1.84
N ALA A 107 6.49 -12.37 -1.98
CA ALA A 107 6.27 -11.13 -1.23
C ALA A 107 6.26 -11.45 0.28
N VAL A 108 6.97 -10.66 1.07
CA VAL A 108 7.18 -10.90 2.50
C VAL A 108 6.62 -9.75 3.34
N GLY A 109 6.01 -10.07 4.48
CA GLY A 109 5.68 -9.10 5.52
C GLY A 109 4.65 -8.03 5.14
N ALA A 110 3.83 -8.26 4.12
CA ALA A 110 2.80 -7.32 3.74
C ALA A 110 1.61 -7.35 4.71
N VAL A 111 1.06 -6.18 5.05
CA VAL A 111 -0.15 -6.04 5.87
C VAL A 111 -1.19 -5.23 5.12
N HIS A 112 -2.28 -5.86 4.71
CA HIS A 112 -3.36 -5.22 3.96
C HIS A 112 -4.70 -5.41 4.65
N ILE A 113 -5.35 -4.32 5.09
CA ILE A 113 -6.62 -4.36 5.82
C ILE A 113 -7.64 -3.43 5.18
N GLY A 114 -8.74 -3.98 4.67
CA GLY A 114 -9.83 -3.21 4.08
C GLY A 114 -10.24 -3.70 2.69
N TYR A 115 -11.28 -3.10 2.12
CA TYR A 115 -11.75 -3.41 0.77
C TYR A 115 -10.72 -2.99 -0.28
N GLU A 116 -10.24 -3.94 -1.10
CA GLU A 116 -9.21 -3.73 -2.13
C GLU A 116 -7.90 -3.08 -1.60
N ALA A 117 -7.63 -3.14 -0.29
CA ALA A 117 -6.36 -2.68 0.25
C ALA A 117 -5.22 -3.53 -0.31
N GLY A 118 -4.20 -2.91 -0.89
CA GLY A 118 -3.08 -3.59 -1.52
C GLY A 118 -3.44 -4.54 -2.65
N ARG A 119 -4.62 -4.38 -3.30
CA ARG A 119 -5.14 -5.39 -4.24
C ARG A 119 -4.15 -5.82 -5.31
N TYR A 120 -3.42 -4.86 -5.89
CA TYR A 120 -2.42 -5.07 -6.93
C TYR A 120 -0.99 -4.70 -6.47
N ALA A 121 -0.80 -4.46 -5.17
CA ALA A 121 0.51 -4.20 -4.59
C ALA A 121 1.25 -5.52 -4.38
N SER A 122 2.20 -5.82 -5.22
CA SER A 122 2.93 -7.09 -5.23
C SER A 122 4.28 -7.04 -4.53
N GLY A 123 4.74 -5.87 -4.08
CA GLY A 123 6.00 -5.70 -3.34
C GLY A 123 5.91 -6.11 -1.88
N SER A 124 7.08 -6.32 -1.26
CA SER A 124 7.23 -6.72 0.14
C SER A 124 7.06 -5.55 1.13
N TYR A 125 6.81 -5.86 2.40
CA TYR A 125 6.81 -4.93 3.54
C TYR A 125 5.85 -3.74 3.42
N ASN A 126 4.87 -3.82 2.55
CA ASN A 126 3.86 -2.78 2.40
C ASN A 126 2.77 -2.88 3.47
N ILE A 127 2.42 -1.76 4.08
CA ILE A 127 1.30 -1.65 5.02
C ILE A 127 0.19 -0.83 4.38
N SER A 128 -1.01 -1.39 4.21
CA SER A 128 -2.17 -0.63 3.76
C SER A 128 -3.40 -0.86 4.62
N MET A 129 -4.04 0.22 5.06
CA MET A 129 -5.25 0.16 5.88
C MET A 129 -6.30 1.14 5.37
N GLY A 130 -7.42 0.62 4.88
CA GLY A 130 -8.55 1.43 4.40
C GLY A 130 -9.04 1.01 3.01
N TYR A 131 -10.18 1.58 2.61
CA TYR A 131 -10.79 1.35 1.29
C TYR A 131 -9.85 1.83 0.18
N ASN A 132 -9.41 0.94 -0.72
CA ASN A 132 -8.47 1.22 -1.82
C ASN A 132 -7.12 1.84 -1.39
N ALA A 133 -6.70 1.69 -0.14
CA ALA A 133 -5.36 2.09 0.29
C ALA A 133 -4.32 1.23 -0.45
N LEU A 134 -3.28 1.85 -1.00
CA LEU A 134 -2.22 1.18 -1.77
C LEU A 134 -2.77 0.22 -2.84
N LYS A 135 -3.85 0.58 -3.50
CA LYS A 135 -4.51 -0.37 -4.41
C LYS A 135 -3.61 -0.83 -5.55
N GLY A 136 -2.80 0.06 -6.09
CA GLY A 136 -1.94 -0.21 -7.24
C GLY A 136 -2.69 -0.26 -8.58
N THR A 137 -1.98 -0.67 -9.62
CA THR A 137 -2.48 -0.76 -11.01
C THR A 137 -3.01 -2.15 -11.33
N SER A 138 -4.10 -2.22 -12.07
CA SER A 138 -4.79 -3.47 -12.44
C SER A 138 -4.17 -4.21 -13.64
N SER A 139 -3.20 -3.61 -14.33
CA SER A 139 -2.50 -4.23 -15.45
C SER A 139 -1.13 -4.74 -15.01
N ALA A 140 -0.72 -5.90 -15.52
CA ALA A 140 0.63 -6.40 -15.30
C ALA A 140 1.67 -5.57 -16.09
N PRO A 141 2.89 -5.34 -15.52
CA PRO A 141 3.30 -5.78 -14.19
C PRO A 141 2.53 -5.04 -13.10
N TYR A 142 2.08 -5.79 -12.08
CA TYR A 142 1.46 -5.20 -10.90
C TYR A 142 2.44 -4.30 -10.15
N SER A 143 1.91 -3.44 -9.28
CA SER A 143 2.73 -2.49 -8.51
C SER A 143 3.77 -3.22 -7.64
N THR A 144 5.05 -2.91 -7.83
CA THR A 144 6.18 -3.66 -7.25
C THR A 144 6.93 -2.92 -6.16
N GLY A 145 6.62 -1.66 -5.89
CA GLY A 145 7.28 -0.90 -4.83
C GLY A 145 7.13 -1.53 -3.44
N GLU A 146 8.09 -1.32 -2.58
CA GLU A 146 8.24 -1.95 -1.27
C GLU A 146 8.28 -0.91 -0.15
N ASP A 147 8.14 -1.35 1.11
CA ASP A 147 8.29 -0.50 2.31
C ASP A 147 7.36 0.73 2.36
N ASN A 148 6.18 0.65 1.76
CA ASN A 148 5.23 1.76 1.78
C ASN A 148 4.19 1.61 2.91
N ILE A 149 3.81 2.73 3.52
CA ILE A 149 2.73 2.83 4.50
C ILE A 149 1.60 3.68 3.91
N ALA A 150 0.42 3.10 3.72
CA ALA A 150 -0.77 3.78 3.22
C ALA A 150 -1.97 3.58 4.17
N ILE A 151 -2.32 4.58 4.95
CA ILE A 151 -3.42 4.50 5.92
C ILE A 151 -4.48 5.56 5.61
N GLY A 152 -5.68 5.11 5.28
CA GLY A 152 -6.80 5.98 4.93
C GLY A 152 -7.46 5.60 3.60
N ARG A 153 -8.68 6.08 3.36
CA ARG A 153 -9.39 5.81 2.11
C ARG A 153 -8.63 6.39 0.92
N ALA A 154 -8.21 5.51 0.00
CA ALA A 154 -7.48 5.85 -1.21
C ALA A 154 -6.13 6.58 -0.97
N ALA A 155 -5.48 6.37 0.17
CA ALA A 155 -4.10 6.77 0.38
C ALA A 155 -3.19 5.97 -0.58
N LEU A 156 -2.26 6.64 -1.24
CA LEU A 156 -1.30 6.05 -2.19
C LEU A 156 -1.98 5.14 -3.24
N ARG A 157 -3.14 5.58 -3.76
CA ARG A 157 -3.98 4.69 -4.58
C ARG A 157 -3.40 4.36 -5.95
N ALA A 158 -2.75 5.32 -6.61
CA ALA A 158 -2.22 5.18 -7.97
C ALA A 158 -0.79 4.60 -8.04
N PHE A 159 -0.29 4.13 -6.93
CA PHE A 159 1.02 3.54 -6.72
C PHE A 159 1.40 2.49 -7.80
N THR A 160 2.66 2.51 -8.23
CA THR A 160 3.25 1.50 -9.12
C THR A 160 4.51 0.87 -8.51
N ASP A 161 5.64 1.52 -8.60
CA ASP A 161 6.95 0.99 -8.19
C ASP A 161 7.73 1.91 -7.23
N GLY A 162 7.09 2.98 -6.73
CA GLY A 162 7.67 3.82 -5.68
C GLY A 162 7.83 3.07 -4.35
N SER A 163 8.89 3.34 -3.61
CA SER A 163 9.21 2.68 -2.34
C SER A 163 9.43 3.69 -1.21
N ASP A 164 9.39 3.20 0.04
CA ASP A 164 9.67 4.01 1.24
C ASP A 164 8.72 5.22 1.43
N ASN A 165 7.49 5.14 0.95
CA ASN A 165 6.54 6.23 1.07
C ASN A 165 5.62 6.07 2.28
N ILE A 166 5.29 7.18 2.94
CA ILE A 166 4.30 7.25 4.02
C ILE A 166 3.14 8.14 3.60
N ALA A 167 1.96 7.57 3.42
CA ALA A 167 0.73 8.29 3.07
C ALA A 167 -0.36 8.02 4.12
N ILE A 168 -0.67 9.00 4.95
CA ILE A 168 -1.67 8.88 6.02
C ILE A 168 -2.75 9.94 5.87
N GLY A 169 -3.98 9.51 5.62
CA GLY A 169 -5.14 10.39 5.46
C GLY A 169 -5.96 10.07 4.20
N TYR A 170 -7.14 10.68 4.11
CA TYR A 170 -8.00 10.55 2.94
C TYR A 170 -7.29 11.10 1.69
N ARG A 171 -7.10 10.26 0.65
CA ARG A 171 -6.44 10.62 -0.61
C ARG A 171 -5.04 11.25 -0.43
N SER A 172 -4.33 10.92 0.63
CA SER A 172 -2.94 11.33 0.79
C SER A 172 -2.07 10.65 -0.28
N ALA A 173 -1.18 11.38 -0.94
CA ALA A 173 -0.35 10.92 -2.06
C ALA A 173 -1.14 10.15 -3.13
N TYR A 174 -2.36 10.60 -3.44
CA TYR A 174 -3.32 9.84 -4.25
C TYR A 174 -2.80 9.46 -5.65
N SER A 175 -2.12 10.38 -6.32
CA SER A 175 -1.61 10.22 -7.70
C SER A 175 -0.13 9.80 -7.77
N LEU A 176 0.51 9.58 -6.62
CA LEU A 176 1.91 9.17 -6.58
C LEU A 176 2.06 7.78 -7.19
N THR A 177 2.98 7.66 -8.15
CA THR A 177 3.21 6.42 -8.91
C THR A 177 4.58 5.80 -8.62
N THR A 178 5.66 6.49 -8.97
CA THR A 178 7.03 5.96 -9.00
C THR A 178 7.96 6.60 -7.98
N SER A 179 7.52 7.66 -7.29
CA SER A 179 8.35 8.38 -6.33
C SER A 179 8.67 7.59 -5.08
N ASN A 180 9.83 7.87 -4.49
CA ASN A 180 10.30 7.25 -3.26
C ASN A 180 10.44 8.27 -2.14
N MET A 181 10.38 7.81 -0.87
CA MET A 181 10.65 8.61 0.34
C MET A 181 9.79 9.87 0.47
N VAL A 182 8.53 9.82 0.04
CA VAL A 182 7.55 10.88 0.24
C VAL A 182 6.80 10.64 1.55
N ILE A 183 6.73 11.67 2.40
CA ILE A 183 5.90 11.68 3.60
C ILE A 183 4.71 12.60 3.35
N ALA A 184 3.50 12.05 3.24
CA ALA A 184 2.27 12.79 3.02
C ALA A 184 1.25 12.47 4.12
N ILE A 185 1.03 13.39 5.06
CA ILE A 185 0.14 13.18 6.20
C ILE A 185 -0.94 14.27 6.23
N GLY A 186 -2.18 13.87 6.06
CA GLY A 186 -3.33 14.77 6.07
C GLY A 186 -4.32 14.49 4.94
N HIS A 187 -5.48 15.13 4.99
CA HIS A 187 -6.50 15.05 3.93
C HIS A 187 -5.93 15.64 2.63
N SER A 188 -5.82 14.85 1.57
CA SER A 188 -5.30 15.27 0.26
C SER A 188 -3.89 15.92 0.31
N ALA A 189 -3.04 15.54 1.25
CA ALA A 189 -1.64 15.93 1.25
C ALA A 189 -0.93 15.32 0.03
N ALA A 190 -0.16 16.11 -0.72
CA ALA A 190 0.53 15.71 -1.95
C ALA A 190 -0.39 15.00 -2.97
N TYR A 191 -1.63 15.48 -3.12
CA TYR A 191 -2.69 14.78 -3.87
C TYR A 191 -2.33 14.51 -5.34
N SER A 192 -1.84 15.50 -6.05
CA SER A 192 -1.52 15.44 -7.50
C SER A 192 -0.06 15.09 -7.79
N PHE A 193 0.69 14.68 -6.78
CA PHE A 193 2.11 14.39 -6.93
C PHE A 193 2.32 13.22 -7.91
N THR A 194 2.97 13.47 -9.03
CA THR A 194 3.21 12.48 -10.10
C THR A 194 4.69 12.38 -10.49
N GLY A 195 5.56 13.08 -9.77
CA GLY A 195 7.00 13.05 -10.02
C GLY A 195 7.59 11.65 -9.86
N ASP A 196 8.63 11.38 -10.62
CA ASP A 196 9.38 10.11 -10.60
C ASP A 196 10.57 10.11 -9.62
N ARG A 197 10.79 11.22 -8.90
CA ARG A 197 11.80 11.33 -7.84
C ARG A 197 11.23 12.06 -6.63
N GLY A 198 10.99 11.32 -5.54
CA GLY A 198 10.43 11.81 -4.29
C GLY A 198 11.41 12.62 -3.43
N TYR A 199 11.35 12.53 -2.15
CA TYR A 199 12.02 13.28 -1.08
C TYR A 199 11.26 14.54 -0.68
N GLY A 200 10.00 14.41 -0.34
CA GLY A 200 9.22 15.54 0.17
C GLY A 200 8.51 15.23 1.47
N VAL A 201 8.32 16.25 2.31
CA VAL A 201 7.52 16.16 3.54
C VAL A 201 6.32 17.08 3.44
N TYR A 202 5.13 16.51 3.44
CA TYR A 202 3.85 17.19 3.26
C TYR A 202 2.92 16.85 4.42
N ILE A 203 2.77 17.77 5.40
CA ILE A 203 1.96 17.53 6.60
C ILE A 203 0.90 18.63 6.75
N GLY A 204 -0.36 18.27 6.62
CA GLY A 204 -1.51 19.18 6.70
C GLY A 204 -2.58 18.88 5.66
N ARG A 205 -3.74 19.55 5.77
CA ARG A 205 -4.82 19.41 4.78
C ARG A 205 -4.45 20.12 3.48
N ASN A 206 -4.58 19.46 2.33
CA ASN A 206 -4.29 19.99 1.00
C ASN A 206 -2.87 20.58 0.84
N VAL A 207 -1.93 20.20 1.67
CA VAL A 207 -0.53 20.64 1.56
C VAL A 207 0.08 20.06 0.28
N GLY A 208 0.75 20.89 -0.53
CA GLY A 208 1.31 20.47 -1.82
C GLY A 208 0.27 19.85 -2.76
N TYR A 209 -1.00 20.31 -2.73
CA TYR A 209 -2.11 19.65 -3.41
C TYR A 209 -1.94 19.50 -4.92
N SER A 210 -1.49 20.56 -5.60
CA SER A 210 -1.31 20.60 -7.06
C SER A 210 0.14 20.38 -7.49
N GLU A 211 0.96 19.83 -6.60
CA GLU A 211 2.37 19.62 -6.89
C GLU A 211 2.58 18.49 -7.90
N THR A 212 3.35 18.77 -8.94
CA THR A 212 3.67 17.81 -9.99
C THR A 212 5.17 17.81 -10.26
N GLY A 213 5.89 16.82 -9.77
CA GLY A 213 7.25 16.52 -10.21
C GLY A 213 8.37 17.32 -9.55
N VAL A 214 8.29 17.67 -8.29
CA VAL A 214 9.32 18.40 -7.53
C VAL A 214 9.93 17.61 -6.39
N TYR A 215 11.11 18.01 -5.97
CA TYR A 215 11.95 17.25 -5.04
C TYR A 215 12.37 18.10 -3.84
N ASN A 216 12.49 17.45 -2.68
CA ASN A 216 13.08 18.00 -1.46
C ASN A 216 12.32 19.19 -0.86
N ASP A 217 11.01 19.24 -1.02
CA ASP A 217 10.20 20.25 -0.36
C ASP A 217 9.80 19.81 1.06
N THR A 218 9.75 20.78 1.97
CA THR A 218 9.23 20.62 3.31
C THR A 218 8.05 21.56 3.51
N MET A 219 6.85 21.00 3.61
CA MET A 219 5.62 21.78 3.75
C MET A 219 4.83 21.30 4.96
N LEU A 220 4.55 22.24 5.87
CA LEU A 220 3.78 21.98 7.07
C LEU A 220 2.72 23.07 7.28
N GLY A 221 1.47 22.67 7.23
CA GLY A 221 0.33 23.58 7.44
C GLY A 221 -0.81 23.34 6.46
N ASN A 222 -2.02 23.76 6.79
CA ASN A 222 -3.14 23.64 5.86
C ASN A 222 -2.89 24.54 4.64
N ASP A 223 -3.11 23.97 3.45
CA ASP A 223 -2.97 24.63 2.15
C ASP A 223 -1.56 25.23 1.92
N ALA A 224 -0.52 24.84 2.66
CA ALA A 224 0.85 25.26 2.39
C ALA A 224 1.29 24.70 1.03
N GLY A 225 1.88 25.55 0.16
CA GLY A 225 2.28 25.15 -1.19
C GLY A 225 1.16 24.63 -2.09
N TYR A 226 -0.09 25.01 -1.86
CA TYR A 226 -1.26 24.39 -2.52
C TYR A 226 -1.18 24.39 -4.06
N TYR A 227 -0.81 25.49 -4.69
CA TYR A 227 -0.62 25.64 -6.13
C TYR A 227 0.85 25.61 -6.54
N GLN A 228 1.70 25.02 -5.75
CA GLN A 228 3.08 24.84 -6.15
C GLN A 228 3.11 23.83 -7.30
N ASN A 229 3.55 24.29 -8.46
CA ASN A 229 3.66 23.47 -9.65
C ASN A 229 4.96 23.82 -10.38
N MET A 230 5.96 22.99 -10.17
CA MET A 230 7.28 23.18 -10.80
C MET A 230 7.40 22.44 -12.14
N GLY A 231 6.26 21.99 -12.73
CA GLY A 231 6.20 21.19 -13.96
C GLY A 231 6.64 21.88 -15.26
N GLY A 232 7.44 22.93 -15.20
CA GLY A 232 8.13 23.47 -16.37
C GLY A 232 9.22 22.53 -16.86
N ALA A 233 9.29 22.29 -18.17
CA ALA A 233 10.32 21.46 -18.79
C ALA A 233 11.74 21.86 -18.32
N GLY A 234 12.46 20.94 -17.67
CA GLY A 234 13.83 21.16 -17.21
C GLY A 234 14.00 21.54 -15.73
N GLN A 235 12.93 21.63 -14.95
CA GLN A 235 13.04 21.85 -13.49
C GLN A 235 13.25 20.50 -12.78
N THR A 236 14.34 20.35 -12.07
CA THR A 236 14.70 19.10 -11.39
C THR A 236 14.61 19.16 -9.87
N TYR A 237 14.56 20.35 -9.27
CA TYR A 237 14.57 20.51 -7.80
C TYR A 237 13.85 21.80 -7.39
N SER A 238 13.11 21.75 -6.29
CA SER A 238 12.42 22.93 -5.72
C SER A 238 13.05 23.45 -4.44
N TYR A 239 13.37 22.61 -3.48
CA TYR A 239 13.95 22.97 -2.18
C TYR A 239 13.18 24.07 -1.43
N ASN A 240 11.86 24.04 -1.44
CA ASN A 240 11.08 25.03 -0.73
C ASN A 240 10.76 24.55 0.69
N THR A 241 10.76 25.46 1.64
CA THR A 241 10.29 25.26 3.01
C THR A 241 9.09 26.16 3.26
N ASN A 242 7.90 25.58 3.34
CA ASN A 242 6.64 26.28 3.57
C ASN A 242 6.06 25.84 4.92
N LEU A 243 6.17 26.69 5.94
CA LEU A 243 5.73 26.38 7.29
C LEU A 243 4.65 27.38 7.75
N GLY A 244 3.42 26.96 7.80
CA GLY A 244 2.29 27.77 8.23
C GLY A 244 1.05 27.63 7.33
N TYR A 245 -0.08 28.17 7.78
CA TYR A 245 -1.31 28.22 6.99
C TYR A 245 -1.05 29.01 5.70
N ARG A 246 -1.30 28.37 4.53
CA ARG A 246 -1.08 28.96 3.20
C ARG A 246 0.32 29.55 2.95
N ALA A 247 1.34 29.14 3.68
CA ALA A 247 2.70 29.55 3.37
C ALA A 247 3.06 29.06 1.95
N GLY A 248 3.57 29.95 1.09
CA GLY A 248 3.90 29.65 -0.30
C GLY A 248 2.70 29.22 -1.17
N TYR A 249 1.47 29.60 -0.84
CA TYR A 249 0.22 29.09 -1.43
C TYR A 249 0.20 29.09 -2.96
N ARG A 250 0.70 30.15 -3.60
CA ARG A 250 0.80 30.34 -5.06
C ARG A 250 2.24 30.45 -5.54
N ASN A 251 3.16 29.75 -4.94
CA ASN A 251 4.53 29.69 -5.42
C ASN A 251 4.61 28.74 -6.65
N ILE A 252 4.12 29.20 -7.79
CA ILE A 252 3.92 28.34 -8.97
C ILE A 252 5.25 27.84 -9.58
N SER A 253 6.32 28.65 -9.50
CA SER A 253 7.60 28.35 -10.17
C SER A 253 8.84 28.67 -9.35
N GLY A 254 8.64 29.11 -8.10
CA GLY A 254 9.75 29.52 -7.22
C GLY A 254 10.44 28.35 -6.53
N ARG A 255 11.76 28.39 -6.45
CA ARG A 255 12.59 27.36 -5.80
C ARG A 255 13.51 27.96 -4.74
N SER A 256 13.97 27.12 -3.83
CA SER A 256 14.86 27.52 -2.73
C SER A 256 14.28 28.65 -1.87
N ASN A 257 12.97 28.63 -1.69
CA ASN A 257 12.27 29.63 -0.88
C ASN A 257 12.02 29.13 0.54
N THR A 258 12.09 30.02 1.50
CA THR A 258 11.73 29.75 2.89
C THR A 258 10.59 30.68 3.31
N TYR A 259 9.40 30.14 3.52
CA TYR A 259 8.21 30.87 3.95
C TYR A 259 7.72 30.33 5.30
N VAL A 260 7.80 31.17 6.33
CA VAL A 260 7.42 30.79 7.70
C VAL A 260 6.41 31.77 8.27
N GLY A 261 5.21 31.31 8.53
CA GLY A 261 4.11 32.11 9.08
C GLY A 261 2.81 31.99 8.31
N ASN A 262 1.75 32.61 8.83
CA ASN A 262 0.45 32.66 8.18
C ASN A 262 0.55 33.43 6.86
N GLU A 263 0.20 32.80 5.74
CA GLU A 263 0.24 33.37 4.39
C GLU A 263 1.62 33.94 3.95
N ALA A 264 2.69 33.59 4.65
CA ALA A 264 4.03 34.02 4.28
C ALA A 264 4.34 33.59 2.84
N GLY A 265 4.76 34.51 1.98
CA GLY A 265 5.07 34.25 0.57
C GLY A 265 3.86 33.82 -0.27
N PHE A 266 2.63 34.19 0.09
CA PHE A 266 1.36 33.71 -0.49
C PHE A 266 1.31 33.73 -2.04
N SER A 267 1.81 34.75 -2.69
CA SER A 267 1.79 34.90 -4.16
C SER A 267 3.18 35.19 -4.75
N ARG A 268 4.22 34.79 -4.07
CA ARG A 268 5.59 35.03 -4.56
C ARG A 268 5.98 33.99 -5.60
N THR A 269 6.49 34.47 -6.72
CA THR A 269 7.09 33.67 -7.79
C THR A 269 8.54 34.06 -7.92
N GLY A 270 9.45 33.18 -7.82
CA GLY A 270 10.89 33.49 -7.89
C GLY A 270 11.68 32.61 -6.94
N ALA A 271 12.99 32.62 -7.08
CA ALA A 271 13.87 31.76 -6.32
C ALA A 271 14.58 32.48 -5.18
N SER A 272 15.00 31.72 -4.19
CA SER A 272 15.86 32.17 -3.09
C SER A 272 15.25 33.30 -2.23
N ASN A 273 13.92 33.29 -2.06
CA ASN A 273 13.23 34.25 -1.20
C ASN A 273 13.12 33.72 0.22
N VAL A 274 13.20 34.64 1.18
CA VAL A 274 12.85 34.38 2.59
C VAL A 274 11.70 35.31 2.97
N ALA A 275 10.63 34.79 3.53
CA ALA A 275 9.56 35.55 4.15
C ALA A 275 9.18 34.91 5.50
N VAL A 276 9.22 35.71 6.56
CA VAL A 276 8.86 35.30 7.92
C VAL A 276 7.82 36.27 8.45
N GLY A 277 6.73 35.77 8.99
CA GLY A 277 5.62 36.56 9.50
C GLY A 277 4.33 36.34 8.67
N ALA A 278 3.37 37.20 8.91
CA ALA A 278 2.08 37.20 8.18
C ALA A 278 2.13 38.09 6.93
#